data_5e2614f12149cc6115ea93bc87c819ee
#
_entry.id   5e2614f12149cc6115ea93bc87c819ee
#
_cell.length_a   1.000
_cell.length_b   1.000
_cell.length_c   1.000
_cell.angle_alpha   90.00
_cell.angle_beta   90.00
_cell.angle_gamma   90.00
#
_symmetry.space_group_name_H-M   'P 1'
#
loop_
_entity.id
_entity.type
_entity.pdbx_description
1 polymer ?
#
loop_
_entity_poly.entity_id
_entity_poly.type
_entity_poly.pdbx_seq_one_letter_code
_entity_poly.pdbx_strand_id
1 'polypeptide(L)'
;MTAASQPLTVAYYYLIKWGQVDEFIALFERNHWPILREQLAAGRYTDVRAYAPRFHGDGRADWNFLVTITYRDWAAIQEHSDREIAERLYPDQKAFAAEETHRFSLLDAHWDVPLEERPLPR
;
A
#
# COMPACT_ATOMS: atom_id res chain seq x y z
N MET A 1 21.48 16.65 5.26
CA MET A 1 20.84 15.51 4.56
C MET A 1 20.23 16.00 3.26
N THR A 2 20.52 15.37 2.15
CA THR A 2 19.94 15.74 0.86
C THR A 2 18.52 15.20 0.74
N ALA A 3 17.72 15.79 -0.16
CA ALA A 3 16.37 15.32 -0.41
C ALA A 3 16.34 13.83 -0.80
N ALA A 4 17.34 13.35 -1.58
CA ALA A 4 17.42 11.96 -2.02
C ALA A 4 17.65 10.98 -0.88
N SER A 5 18.23 11.42 0.25
CA SER A 5 18.49 10.56 1.41
C SER A 5 17.42 10.65 2.49
N GLN A 6 16.40 11.49 2.29
CA GLN A 6 15.31 11.62 3.24
C GLN A 6 14.24 10.56 2.99
N PRO A 7 13.51 10.13 4.05
CA PRO A 7 12.37 9.27 3.86
C PRO A 7 11.31 9.92 2.96
N LEU A 8 10.64 9.10 2.19
CA LEU A 8 9.56 9.54 1.30
C LEU A 8 8.32 8.72 1.57
N THR A 9 7.21 9.39 1.87
CA THR A 9 5.93 8.73 2.09
C THR A 9 5.10 8.76 0.82
N VAL A 10 4.54 7.60 0.45
CA VAL A 10 3.59 7.50 -0.66
C VAL A 10 2.25 7.08 -0.07
N ALA A 11 1.19 7.78 -0.46
CA ALA A 11 -0.18 7.45 -0.10
C ALA A 11 -0.82 6.66 -1.24
N TYR A 12 -1.25 5.44 -0.95
CA TYR A 12 -1.89 4.54 -1.90
C TYR A 12 -3.38 4.53 -1.60
N TYR A 13 -4.16 5.16 -2.47
CA TYR A 13 -5.60 5.29 -2.31
C TYR A 13 -6.34 4.22 -3.08
N TYR A 14 -7.36 3.65 -2.45
CA TYR A 14 -8.22 2.63 -3.06
C TYR A 14 -9.68 3.05 -2.95
N LEU A 15 -10.38 3.03 -4.06
CA LEU A 15 -11.84 3.13 -4.07
C LEU A 15 -12.39 1.73 -4.35
N ILE A 16 -12.80 1.06 -3.29
CA ILE A 16 -13.31 -0.31 -3.34
C ILE A 16 -14.80 -0.26 -3.65
N LYS A 17 -15.26 -1.15 -4.52
CA LYS A 17 -16.67 -1.24 -4.90
C LYS A 17 -17.57 -1.43 -3.68
N TRP A 18 -18.73 -0.85 -3.74
CA TRP A 18 -19.71 -0.94 -2.67
C TRP A 18 -20.00 -2.40 -2.33
N GLY A 19 -19.97 -2.72 -1.03
CA GLY A 19 -20.21 -4.08 -0.55
C GLY A 19 -19.01 -5.02 -0.63
N GLN A 20 -17.85 -4.58 -1.17
CA GLN A 20 -16.69 -5.43 -1.36
C GLN A 20 -15.52 -5.07 -0.44
N VAL A 21 -15.71 -4.14 0.50
CA VAL A 21 -14.61 -3.65 1.34
C VAL A 21 -14.02 -4.76 2.19
N ASP A 22 -14.85 -5.54 2.86
CA ASP A 22 -14.36 -6.60 3.75
C ASP A 22 -13.59 -7.68 2.99
N GLU A 23 -14.07 -8.05 1.82
CA GLU A 23 -13.37 -9.03 0.96
C GLU A 23 -12.03 -8.49 0.48
N PHE A 24 -12.00 -7.21 0.04
CA PHE A 24 -10.77 -6.59 -0.41
C PHE A 24 -9.74 -6.56 0.71
N ILE A 25 -10.13 -6.13 1.91
CA ILE A 25 -9.21 -6.03 3.05
C ILE A 25 -8.71 -7.41 3.46
N ALA A 26 -9.57 -8.43 3.45
CA ALA A 26 -9.14 -9.80 3.77
C ALA A 26 -8.07 -10.29 2.79
N LEU A 27 -8.25 -10.04 1.49
CA LEU A 27 -7.28 -10.41 0.46
C LEU A 27 -5.99 -9.58 0.60
N PHE A 28 -6.11 -8.29 0.90
CA PHE A 28 -4.96 -7.43 1.17
C PHE A 28 -4.13 -7.97 2.34
N GLU A 29 -4.77 -8.30 3.46
CA GLU A 29 -4.09 -8.81 4.64
C GLU A 29 -3.43 -10.17 4.39
N ARG A 30 -4.04 -11.00 3.55
CA ARG A 30 -3.52 -12.34 3.24
C ARG A 30 -2.37 -12.30 2.24
N ASN A 31 -2.48 -11.50 1.18
CA ASN A 31 -1.59 -11.60 0.02
C ASN A 31 -0.67 -10.39 -0.18
N HIS A 32 -0.96 -9.27 0.45
CA HIS A 32 -0.16 -8.04 0.25
C HIS A 32 0.54 -7.58 1.52
N TRP A 33 -0.18 -7.54 2.63
CA TRP A 33 0.41 -7.13 3.90
C TRP A 33 1.65 -7.94 4.29
N PRO A 34 1.69 -9.28 4.11
CA PRO A 34 2.90 -10.01 4.45
C PRO A 34 4.14 -9.57 3.65
N ILE A 35 3.95 -9.16 2.38
CA ILE A 35 5.05 -8.62 1.57
C ILE A 35 5.52 -7.29 2.15
N LEU A 36 4.59 -6.40 2.48
CA LEU A 36 4.91 -5.10 3.07
C LEU A 36 5.64 -5.26 4.41
N ARG A 37 5.20 -6.22 5.21
CA ARG A 37 5.82 -6.51 6.51
C ARG A 37 7.26 -6.99 6.36
N GLU A 38 7.55 -7.81 5.35
CA GLU A 38 8.92 -8.24 5.05
C GLU A 38 9.79 -7.06 4.62
N GLN A 39 9.23 -6.12 3.86
CA GLN A 39 9.94 -4.92 3.46
C GLN A 39 10.24 -4.00 4.65
N LEU A 40 9.34 -3.94 5.63
CA LEU A 40 9.60 -3.24 6.90
C LEU A 40 10.77 -3.91 7.63
N ALA A 41 10.75 -5.22 7.74
CA ALA A 41 11.81 -5.97 8.42
C ALA A 41 13.17 -5.79 7.73
N ALA A 42 13.16 -5.70 6.40
CA ALA A 42 14.38 -5.52 5.61
C ALA A 42 14.89 -4.07 5.60
N GLY A 43 14.13 -3.13 6.15
CA GLY A 43 14.54 -1.72 6.20
C GLY A 43 14.30 -0.93 4.92
N ARG A 44 13.68 -1.51 3.91
CA ARG A 44 13.28 -0.77 2.71
C ARG A 44 12.21 0.27 3.05
N TYR A 45 11.26 -0.12 3.91
CA TYR A 45 10.25 0.77 4.46
C TYR A 45 10.57 1.07 5.92
N THR A 46 10.24 2.27 6.37
CA THR A 46 10.36 2.67 7.78
C THR A 46 9.01 2.72 8.49
N ASP A 47 7.91 2.77 7.73
CA ASP A 47 6.57 2.81 8.30
C ASP A 47 5.54 2.33 7.26
N VAL A 48 4.53 1.61 7.70
CA VAL A 48 3.38 1.23 6.89
C VAL A 48 2.13 1.36 7.76
N ARG A 49 1.15 2.14 7.28
CA ARG A 49 -0.10 2.36 7.99
C ARG A 49 -1.27 2.21 7.03
N ALA A 50 -2.42 1.80 7.58
CA ALA A 50 -3.64 1.67 6.82
C ALA A 50 -4.75 2.47 7.52
N TYR A 51 -5.62 3.08 6.72
CA TYR A 51 -6.69 3.93 7.19
C TYR A 51 -7.97 3.61 6.43
N ALA A 52 -9.10 3.74 7.12
CA ALA A 52 -10.40 3.71 6.48
C ALA A 52 -11.19 4.93 6.96
N PRO A 53 -12.07 5.53 6.14
CA PRO A 53 -12.92 6.61 6.59
C PRO A 53 -13.85 6.12 7.70
N ARG A 54 -14.01 6.93 8.72
CA ARG A 54 -14.93 6.61 9.82
C ARG A 54 -16.39 6.84 9.44
N PHE A 55 -16.61 7.82 8.56
CA PHE A 55 -17.95 8.20 8.10
C PHE A 55 -17.97 8.23 6.58
N HIS A 56 -19.16 8.15 5.99
CA HIS A 56 -19.34 8.21 4.55
C HIS A 56 -18.99 9.58 3.94
N GLY A 57 -18.91 10.62 4.78
CA GLY A 57 -18.72 11.97 4.29
C GLY A 57 -19.97 12.48 3.57
N ASP A 58 -19.77 13.29 2.55
CA ASP A 58 -20.87 13.93 1.80
C ASP A 58 -21.16 13.26 0.45
N GLY A 59 -20.72 12.02 0.28
CA GLY A 59 -20.89 11.30 -0.97
C GLY A 59 -19.85 11.59 -2.03
N ARG A 60 -18.88 12.44 -1.71
CA ARG A 60 -17.74 12.72 -2.59
C ARG A 60 -16.49 12.00 -2.15
N ALA A 61 -16.66 10.96 -1.33
CA ALA A 61 -15.54 10.16 -0.87
C ALA A 61 -14.87 9.50 -2.07
N ASP A 62 -13.65 9.91 -2.33
CA ASP A 62 -12.89 9.42 -3.46
C ASP A 62 -12.14 8.15 -3.12
N TRP A 63 -12.13 7.75 -1.84
CA TRP A 63 -11.45 6.54 -1.40
C TRP A 63 -12.13 5.99 -0.13
N ASN A 64 -12.00 4.69 0.09
CA ASN A 64 -12.50 4.02 1.29
C ASN A 64 -11.46 3.11 1.94
N PHE A 65 -10.25 3.10 1.41
CA PHE A 65 -9.10 2.46 2.03
C PHE A 65 -7.84 3.23 1.61
N LEU A 66 -6.95 3.46 2.56
CA LEU A 66 -5.70 4.18 2.32
C LEU A 66 -4.57 3.44 3.00
N VAL A 67 -3.50 3.19 2.25
CA VAL A 67 -2.25 2.67 2.81
C VAL A 67 -1.18 3.72 2.61
N THR A 68 -0.46 4.07 3.67
CA THR A 68 0.72 4.92 3.54
C THR A 68 1.96 4.09 3.79
N ILE A 69 2.93 4.21 2.88
CA ILE A 69 4.23 3.55 3.00
C ILE A 69 5.30 4.62 3.02
N THR A 70 6.11 4.62 4.07
CA THR A 70 7.28 5.49 4.14
C THR A 70 8.49 4.66 3.76
N TYR A 71 9.09 5.01 2.63
CA TYR A 71 10.31 4.40 2.14
C TYR A 71 11.51 5.03 2.86
N ARG A 72 12.54 4.22 3.10
CA ARG A 72 13.78 4.67 3.77
C ARG A 72 14.37 5.90 3.08
N ASP A 73 14.40 5.89 1.74
CA ASP A 73 14.94 6.97 0.92
C ASP A 73 14.43 6.80 -0.52
N TRP A 74 14.86 7.68 -1.40
CA TRP A 74 14.48 7.62 -2.82
C TRP A 74 14.95 6.33 -3.50
N ALA A 75 16.15 5.85 -3.15
CA ALA A 75 16.67 4.61 -3.74
C ALA A 75 15.81 3.41 -3.37
N ALA A 76 15.24 3.38 -2.16
CA ALA A 76 14.38 2.29 -1.71
C ALA A 76 13.11 2.15 -2.58
N ILE A 77 12.59 3.25 -3.11
CA ILE A 77 11.43 3.20 -4.01
C ILE A 77 11.76 2.43 -5.28
N GLN A 78 13.00 2.56 -5.75
CA GLN A 78 13.44 1.95 -7.01
C GLN A 78 13.85 0.47 -6.86
N GLU A 79 13.88 -0.06 -5.65
CA GLU A 79 14.13 -1.48 -5.42
C GLU A 79 12.94 -2.31 -5.90
N HIS A 80 13.22 -3.47 -6.47
CA HIS A 80 12.22 -4.36 -7.04
C HIS A 80 12.24 -5.73 -6.35
N SER A 81 12.20 -5.73 -5.01
CA SER A 81 12.28 -6.96 -4.21
C SER A 81 10.93 -7.59 -3.89
N ASP A 82 9.81 -6.93 -4.22
CA ASP A 82 8.47 -7.45 -3.92
C ASP A 82 8.24 -8.81 -4.56
N ARG A 83 8.69 -8.99 -5.79
CA ARG A 83 8.51 -10.26 -6.52
C ARG A 83 9.22 -11.42 -5.83
N GLU A 84 10.45 -11.22 -5.39
CA GLU A 84 11.22 -12.25 -4.69
C GLU A 84 10.56 -12.63 -3.38
N ILE A 85 10.08 -11.63 -2.64
CA ILE A 85 9.36 -11.86 -1.39
C ILE A 85 8.07 -12.64 -1.65
N ALA A 86 7.31 -12.25 -2.66
CA ALA A 86 6.07 -12.93 -3.03
C ALA A 86 6.32 -14.40 -3.42
N GLU A 87 7.36 -14.66 -4.21
CA GLU A 87 7.71 -16.01 -4.61
C GLU A 87 8.08 -16.89 -3.41
N ARG A 88 8.75 -16.32 -2.42
CA ARG A 88 9.12 -17.02 -1.20
C ARG A 88 7.93 -17.28 -0.28
N LEU A 89 7.08 -16.27 -0.09
CA LEU A 89 5.93 -16.36 0.82
C LEU A 89 4.77 -17.17 0.24
N TYR A 90 4.62 -17.16 -1.07
CA TYR A 90 3.50 -17.81 -1.76
C TYR A 90 4.02 -18.77 -2.83
N PRO A 91 4.41 -19.99 -2.45
CA PRO A 91 4.96 -20.96 -3.42
C PRO A 91 4.01 -21.28 -4.57
N ASP A 92 2.71 -21.30 -4.33
CA ASP A 92 1.72 -21.45 -5.39
C ASP A 92 1.47 -20.09 -6.06
N GLN A 93 2.36 -19.73 -6.98
CA GLN A 93 2.31 -18.43 -7.65
C GLN A 93 1.08 -18.28 -8.55
N LYS A 94 0.54 -19.37 -9.07
CA LYS A 94 -0.67 -19.32 -9.89
C LYS A 94 -1.88 -18.91 -9.03
N ALA A 95 -2.02 -19.52 -7.85
CA ALA A 95 -3.08 -19.16 -6.92
C ALA A 95 -2.91 -17.73 -6.42
N PHE A 96 -1.69 -17.33 -6.08
CA PHE A 96 -1.39 -15.97 -5.64
C PHE A 96 -1.77 -14.95 -6.71
N ALA A 97 -1.38 -15.16 -7.96
CA ALA A 97 -1.69 -14.25 -9.06
C ALA A 97 -3.20 -14.15 -9.30
N ALA A 98 -3.92 -15.29 -9.20
CA ALA A 98 -5.37 -15.30 -9.36
C ALA A 98 -6.07 -14.48 -8.26
N GLU A 99 -5.63 -14.61 -7.01
CA GLU A 99 -6.19 -13.86 -5.90
C GLU A 99 -5.85 -12.36 -5.98
N GLU A 100 -4.65 -12.00 -6.43
CA GLU A 100 -4.27 -10.61 -6.64
C GLU A 100 -5.11 -9.98 -7.77
N THR A 101 -5.31 -10.70 -8.86
CA THR A 101 -6.19 -10.24 -9.95
C THR A 101 -7.61 -10.04 -9.44
N HIS A 102 -8.10 -10.97 -8.64
CA HIS A 102 -9.44 -10.85 -8.05
C HIS A 102 -9.52 -9.63 -7.12
N ARG A 103 -8.51 -9.42 -6.27
CA ARG A 103 -8.46 -8.28 -5.36
C ARG A 103 -8.56 -6.96 -6.13
N PHE A 104 -7.78 -6.81 -7.20
CA PHE A 104 -7.84 -5.60 -8.02
C PHE A 104 -9.16 -5.45 -8.76
N SER A 105 -9.84 -6.55 -9.09
CA SER A 105 -11.17 -6.48 -9.72
C SER A 105 -12.24 -5.89 -8.81
N LEU A 106 -12.00 -5.84 -7.50
CA LEU A 106 -12.92 -5.27 -6.53
C LEU A 106 -12.80 -3.74 -6.43
N LEU A 107 -11.90 -3.13 -7.20
CA LEU A 107 -11.66 -1.69 -7.17
C LEU A 107 -12.39 -0.96 -8.28
N ASP A 108 -12.94 0.21 -7.96
CA ASP A 108 -13.37 1.18 -8.97
C ASP A 108 -12.24 2.12 -9.36
N ALA A 109 -11.31 2.39 -8.44
CA ALA A 109 -10.16 3.25 -8.70
C ALA A 109 -9.04 2.96 -7.70
N HIS A 110 -7.82 3.26 -8.12
CA HIS A 110 -6.63 3.13 -7.29
C HIS A 110 -5.58 4.11 -7.82
N TRP A 111 -4.99 4.90 -6.93
CA TRP A 111 -3.97 5.87 -7.33
C TRP A 111 -2.96 6.08 -6.21
N ASP A 112 -1.76 6.49 -6.59
CA ASP A 112 -0.64 6.67 -5.69
C ASP A 112 -0.23 8.14 -5.67
N VAL A 113 -0.04 8.70 -4.48
CA VAL A 113 0.35 10.10 -4.31
C VAL A 113 1.63 10.16 -3.48
N PRO A 114 2.78 10.44 -4.10
CA PRO A 114 3.98 10.74 -3.33
C PRO A 114 3.80 12.06 -2.57
N LEU A 115 4.21 12.08 -1.32
CA LEU A 115 4.02 13.22 -0.44
C LEU A 115 5.37 13.85 -0.10
N GLU A 116 5.41 15.16 -0.13
CA GLU A 116 6.54 15.95 0.36
C GLU A 116 6.16 16.58 1.69
N GLU A 117 6.95 16.32 2.71
CA GLU A 117 6.70 16.93 4.00
C GLU A 117 6.93 18.44 3.94
N ARG A 118 6.00 19.19 4.50
CA ARG A 118 6.09 20.65 4.64
C ARG A 118 6.29 20.96 6.12
N PRO A 119 7.52 21.22 6.55
CA PRO A 119 7.76 21.56 7.95
C PRO A 119 6.96 22.78 8.37
N LEU A 120 6.36 22.69 9.55
CA LEU A 120 5.57 23.80 10.09
C LEU A 120 6.39 24.52 11.14
N PRO A 121 6.36 25.87 11.16
CA PRO A 121 7.08 26.63 12.17
C PRO A 121 6.47 26.38 13.55
N ARG A 122 7.33 26.40 14.56
CA ARG A 122 6.93 26.27 15.96
C ARG A 122 6.52 27.61 16.54
#